data_a61c3ebe0df50b1eb4d9dbd1d159260b
#
_entry.id   a61c3ebe0df50b1eb4d9dbd1d159260b
#
_cell.length_a   1.000
_cell.length_b   1.000
_cell.length_c   1.000
_cell.angle_alpha   90.00
_cell.angle_beta   90.00
_cell.angle_gamma   90.00
#
_symmetry.space_group_name_H-M   'P 1'
#
loop_
_entity.id
_entity.type
_entity.pdbx_description
1 polymer ?
#
loop_
_entity_poly.entity_id
_entity_poly.type
_entity_poly.pdbx_seq_one_letter_code
_entity_poly.pdbx_strand_id
1 'polypeptide(L)'
;MNRPTIAVVSFPGNNCEVESMRAVKEAGMDVLFFRWNDDREKLKDVDGYFIPGGFTYEDRGRSGMVAARDPLMDFIRQEAEQGKVVIGNCNGAQILVESGLIPLGNGLQMSLARNAVETSDGWQASGFLSEWVWITPSCQPERCVTSDWKGVMHLPIAHGEGRFTTKDKDLIDELRKNDQIAFSYCDAEEKISMDPVVTPNGSMFAIAGICNSQGNVVALMPHPERSLEGGPYFVSVKRWIENKRKVERGKRKVRTDERSTGHLQSRTSRPLEIFIDTIITNNEERTVEKAARKYAPGIILKQWKYLSPTKGSLDEVLADLSIFNPNKERAFIRRSGTLYHWNSSAKREEKSTQTILNGIALLRRDIPDTGASGLGEGSETGICYVCSGVEERLVMETRVLQVFSNPHASTLERLH
;
A
#
# COMPACT_ATOMS: atom_id res chain seq x y z
N MET A 1 34.32 -18.88 -2.18
CA MET A 1 33.23 -18.41 -1.32
C MET A 1 31.93 -18.93 -1.91
N ASN A 2 30.98 -19.41 -1.10
CA ASN A 2 29.68 -19.80 -1.60
C ASN A 2 28.94 -18.53 -2.13
N ARG A 3 28.21 -18.70 -3.22
CA ARG A 3 27.38 -17.61 -3.78
C ARG A 3 26.38 -17.13 -2.73
N PRO A 4 26.02 -15.83 -2.70
CA PRO A 4 24.90 -15.38 -1.89
C PRO A 4 23.60 -16.05 -2.31
N THR A 5 22.76 -16.42 -1.36
CA THR A 5 21.45 -17.03 -1.61
C THR A 5 20.33 -16.06 -1.25
N ILE A 6 19.44 -15.77 -2.20
CA ILE A 6 18.27 -14.92 -2.02
C ILE A 6 16.99 -15.77 -2.04
N ALA A 7 16.19 -15.66 -0.97
CA ALA A 7 14.85 -16.22 -0.96
C ALA A 7 13.89 -15.30 -1.72
N VAL A 8 13.35 -15.77 -2.83
CA VAL A 8 12.22 -15.10 -3.52
C VAL A 8 10.92 -15.54 -2.84
N VAL A 9 10.30 -14.62 -2.12
CA VAL A 9 9.15 -14.89 -1.26
C VAL A 9 7.85 -14.64 -2.02
N SER A 10 7.05 -15.70 -2.20
CA SER A 10 5.77 -15.63 -2.91
C SER A 10 4.60 -15.66 -1.93
N PHE A 11 3.77 -14.62 -1.95
CA PHE A 11 2.46 -14.56 -1.34
C PHE A 11 1.36 -14.89 -2.36
N PRO A 12 0.14 -15.29 -1.93
CA PRO A 12 -0.98 -15.47 -2.85
C PRO A 12 -1.24 -14.20 -3.68
N GLY A 13 -1.15 -14.30 -5.01
CA GLY A 13 -1.36 -13.20 -5.94
C GLY A 13 -0.09 -12.51 -6.45
N ASN A 14 1.12 -12.90 -6.00
CA ASN A 14 2.33 -12.51 -6.72
C ASN A 14 2.30 -13.06 -8.17
N ASN A 15 3.01 -12.39 -9.07
CA ASN A 15 3.12 -12.82 -10.46
C ASN A 15 4.46 -12.49 -11.13
N CYS A 16 5.41 -11.92 -10.38
CA CYS A 16 6.76 -11.57 -10.88
C CYS A 16 7.85 -12.51 -10.33
N GLU A 17 7.50 -13.70 -9.81
CA GLU A 17 8.47 -14.60 -9.17
C GLU A 17 9.49 -15.15 -10.16
N VAL A 18 9.06 -15.48 -11.38
CA VAL A 18 9.92 -16.07 -12.42
C VAL A 18 10.97 -15.07 -12.86
N GLU A 19 10.58 -13.84 -13.17
CA GLU A 19 11.48 -12.75 -13.54
C GLU A 19 12.43 -12.40 -12.39
N SER A 20 11.92 -12.38 -11.15
CA SER A 20 12.72 -12.15 -9.95
C SER A 20 13.79 -13.20 -9.75
N MET A 21 13.43 -14.48 -9.86
CA MET A 21 14.39 -15.59 -9.77
C MET A 21 15.43 -15.53 -10.88
N ARG A 22 15.03 -15.16 -12.10
CA ARG A 22 15.94 -15.01 -13.24
C ARG A 22 16.94 -13.88 -12.98
N ALA A 23 16.47 -12.69 -12.60
CA ALA A 23 17.33 -11.52 -12.35
C ALA A 23 18.36 -11.78 -11.24
N VAL A 24 17.95 -12.45 -10.15
CA VAL A 24 18.87 -12.85 -9.07
C VAL A 24 19.94 -13.82 -9.58
N LYS A 25 19.56 -14.83 -10.40
CA LYS A 25 20.52 -15.79 -10.98
C LYS A 25 21.48 -15.14 -11.97
N GLU A 26 20.98 -14.23 -12.81
CA GLU A 26 21.79 -13.49 -13.79
C GLU A 26 22.83 -12.60 -13.10
N ALA A 27 22.52 -12.06 -11.92
CA ALA A 27 23.48 -11.34 -11.08
C ALA A 27 24.53 -12.27 -10.41
N GLY A 28 24.41 -13.59 -10.60
CA GLY A 28 25.36 -14.59 -10.07
C GLY A 28 25.14 -14.93 -8.60
N MET A 29 23.90 -14.88 -8.14
CA MET A 29 23.45 -15.34 -6.81
C MET A 29 22.65 -16.64 -6.94
N ASP A 30 22.54 -17.40 -5.87
CA ASP A 30 21.69 -18.57 -5.78
C ASP A 30 20.27 -18.15 -5.34
N VAL A 31 19.26 -18.92 -5.75
CA VAL A 31 17.84 -18.61 -5.50
C VAL A 31 17.19 -19.74 -4.73
N LEU A 32 16.49 -19.38 -3.66
CA LEU A 32 15.50 -20.21 -3.00
C LEU A 32 14.09 -19.66 -3.33
N PHE A 33 13.24 -20.44 -3.99
CA PHE A 33 11.82 -20.10 -4.09
C PHE A 33 11.11 -20.49 -2.80
N PHE A 34 10.46 -19.54 -2.15
CA PHE A 34 9.82 -19.73 -0.86
C PHE A 34 8.37 -19.25 -0.90
N ARG A 35 7.43 -20.14 -0.64
CA ARG A 35 6.02 -19.78 -0.50
C ARG A 35 5.73 -19.33 0.92
N TRP A 36 4.86 -18.36 1.08
CA TRP A 36 4.45 -17.76 2.35
C TRP A 36 4.10 -18.78 3.46
N ASN A 37 3.65 -19.98 3.10
CA ASN A 37 3.26 -21.07 4.00
C ASN A 37 4.25 -22.25 4.03
N ASP A 38 5.40 -22.12 3.41
CA ASP A 38 6.48 -23.10 3.50
C ASP A 38 7.12 -23.11 4.89
N ASP A 39 7.81 -24.21 5.20
CA ASP A 39 8.57 -24.34 6.45
C ASP A 39 9.71 -23.31 6.50
N ARG A 40 9.71 -22.46 7.53
CA ARG A 40 10.70 -21.40 7.75
C ARG A 40 12.12 -21.93 7.97
N GLU A 41 12.28 -23.21 8.34
CA GLU A 41 13.59 -23.83 8.43
C GLU A 41 14.41 -23.71 7.14
N LYS A 42 13.74 -23.65 5.98
CA LYS A 42 14.37 -23.42 4.68
C LYS A 42 15.06 -22.04 4.56
N LEU A 43 14.68 -21.07 5.41
CA LEU A 43 15.19 -19.70 5.37
C LEU A 43 16.43 -19.48 6.25
N LYS A 44 16.92 -20.50 6.98
CA LYS A 44 18.04 -20.34 7.90
C LYS A 44 19.31 -19.84 7.24
N ASP A 45 19.62 -20.37 6.05
CA ASP A 45 20.89 -20.15 5.39
C ASP A 45 20.82 -19.14 4.23
N VAL A 46 19.73 -18.37 4.10
CA VAL A 46 19.64 -17.34 3.08
C VAL A 46 20.29 -16.05 3.54
N ASP A 47 20.87 -15.31 2.62
CA ASP A 47 21.53 -14.02 2.88
C ASP A 47 20.56 -12.83 2.76
N GLY A 48 19.42 -13.07 2.12
CA GLY A 48 18.40 -12.03 1.96
C GLY A 48 17.11 -12.54 1.35
N TYR A 49 16.17 -11.63 1.26
CA TYR A 49 14.81 -11.85 0.84
C TYR A 49 14.47 -10.90 -0.30
N PHE A 50 13.81 -11.41 -1.33
CA PHE A 50 13.21 -10.62 -2.37
C PHE A 50 11.70 -10.84 -2.36
N ILE A 51 10.91 -9.80 -2.12
CA ILE A 51 9.45 -9.80 -2.21
C ILE A 51 9.08 -9.24 -3.59
N PRO A 52 8.64 -10.08 -4.54
CA PRO A 52 8.39 -9.68 -5.91
C PRO A 52 7.12 -8.86 -6.06
N GLY A 53 6.93 -8.31 -7.26
CA GLY A 53 5.72 -7.65 -7.68
C GLY A 53 4.53 -8.60 -7.86
N GLY A 54 3.36 -8.03 -8.06
CA GLY A 54 2.10 -8.73 -8.27
C GLY A 54 0.93 -8.00 -7.63
N PHE A 55 -0.09 -8.77 -7.24
CA PHE A 55 -1.34 -8.30 -6.66
C PHE A 55 -1.69 -9.18 -5.46
N THR A 56 -0.86 -9.13 -4.41
CA THR A 56 -1.04 -10.01 -3.25
C THR A 56 -2.43 -9.83 -2.64
N TYR A 57 -3.13 -10.97 -2.46
CA TYR A 57 -4.52 -11.00 -1.99
C TYR A 57 -5.45 -10.09 -2.82
N GLU A 58 -5.17 -9.96 -4.15
CA GLU A 58 -5.95 -9.13 -5.08
C GLU A 58 -6.03 -7.64 -4.67
N ASP A 59 -5.00 -7.13 -3.97
CA ASP A 59 -4.93 -5.77 -3.41
C ASP A 59 -6.13 -5.38 -2.52
N ARG A 60 -6.80 -6.37 -1.93
CA ARG A 60 -8.01 -6.18 -1.11
C ARG A 60 -7.72 -5.30 0.10
N GLY A 61 -8.60 -4.33 0.32
CA GLY A 61 -8.46 -3.26 1.30
C GLY A 61 -7.52 -2.15 0.80
N ARG A 62 -6.28 -2.46 0.52
CA ARG A 62 -5.28 -1.68 -0.21
C ARG A 62 -4.06 -2.56 -0.51
N SER A 63 -3.30 -2.16 -1.50
CA SER A 63 -2.17 -2.95 -2.02
C SER A 63 -1.13 -3.24 -0.94
N GLY A 64 -0.74 -4.51 -0.85
CA GLY A 64 0.25 -4.99 0.13
C GLY A 64 -0.25 -5.12 1.58
N MET A 65 -1.41 -4.58 1.95
CA MET A 65 -1.89 -4.49 3.34
C MET A 65 -2.04 -5.86 4.00
N VAL A 66 -2.63 -6.82 3.31
CA VAL A 66 -2.91 -8.16 3.88
C VAL A 66 -1.61 -8.95 4.06
N ALA A 67 -0.74 -8.96 3.04
CA ALA A 67 0.55 -9.64 3.09
C ALA A 67 1.48 -9.02 4.15
N ALA A 68 1.47 -7.69 4.31
CA ALA A 68 2.25 -6.99 5.33
C ALA A 68 1.93 -7.43 6.77
N ARG A 69 0.77 -8.05 6.97
CA ARG A 69 0.32 -8.56 8.28
C ARG A 69 0.49 -10.07 8.42
N ASP A 70 1.09 -10.73 7.44
CA ASP A 70 1.42 -12.15 7.56
C ASP A 70 2.53 -12.36 8.62
N PRO A 71 2.47 -13.42 9.44
CA PRO A 71 3.53 -13.76 10.40
C PRO A 71 4.92 -13.93 9.77
N LEU A 72 5.00 -14.21 8.47
CA LEU A 72 6.26 -14.25 7.74
C LEU A 72 6.94 -12.87 7.70
N MET A 73 6.16 -11.79 7.62
CA MET A 73 6.73 -10.44 7.65
C MET A 73 7.31 -10.05 9.01
N ASP A 74 6.76 -10.58 10.10
CA ASP A 74 7.35 -10.41 11.45
C ASP A 74 8.73 -11.13 11.51
N PHE A 75 8.84 -12.31 10.90
CA PHE A 75 10.12 -13.04 10.77
C PHE A 75 11.12 -12.28 9.88
N ILE A 76 10.71 -11.82 8.70
CA ILE A 76 11.57 -11.06 7.77
C ILE A 76 12.05 -9.76 8.44
N ARG A 77 11.21 -9.11 9.27
CA ARG A 77 11.62 -7.95 10.08
C ARG A 77 12.78 -8.27 11.00
N GLN A 78 12.69 -9.37 11.75
CA GLN A 78 13.75 -9.80 12.67
C GLN A 78 15.06 -10.10 11.92
N GLU A 79 14.97 -10.71 10.75
CA GLU A 79 16.11 -10.98 9.88
C GLU A 79 16.74 -9.69 9.33
N ALA A 80 15.90 -8.72 8.93
CA ALA A 80 16.34 -7.39 8.47
C ALA A 80 17.06 -6.61 9.60
N GLU A 81 16.55 -6.68 10.83
CA GLU A 81 17.18 -6.07 12.02
C GLU A 81 18.56 -6.69 12.31
N GLN A 82 18.77 -7.96 11.98
CA GLN A 82 20.06 -8.63 12.03
C GLN A 82 20.96 -8.28 10.85
N GLY A 83 20.42 -7.51 9.90
CA GLY A 83 21.15 -6.97 8.75
C GLY A 83 21.07 -7.83 7.50
N LYS A 84 20.26 -8.88 7.42
CA LYS A 84 19.97 -9.54 6.15
C LYS A 84 19.32 -8.56 5.17
N VAL A 85 19.56 -8.78 3.90
CA VAL A 85 19.02 -7.96 2.83
C VAL A 85 17.54 -8.24 2.63
N VAL A 86 16.74 -7.18 2.45
CA VAL A 86 15.33 -7.30 2.03
C VAL A 86 15.05 -6.30 0.91
N ILE A 87 14.69 -6.78 -0.25
CA ILE A 87 14.25 -5.94 -1.35
C ILE A 87 12.79 -6.24 -1.71
N GLY A 88 12.02 -5.19 -2.00
CA GLY A 88 10.64 -5.30 -2.45
C GLY A 88 10.39 -4.41 -3.64
N ASN A 89 9.94 -5.00 -4.75
CA ASN A 89 9.64 -4.27 -5.97
C ASN A 89 8.14 -4.23 -6.22
N CYS A 90 7.59 -3.09 -6.64
CA CYS A 90 6.18 -2.86 -6.90
C CYS A 90 5.29 -3.32 -5.73
N ASN A 91 4.54 -4.39 -5.83
CA ASN A 91 3.73 -4.92 -4.72
C ASN A 91 4.60 -5.32 -3.51
N GLY A 92 5.83 -5.79 -3.72
CA GLY A 92 6.81 -6.01 -2.65
C GLY A 92 7.15 -4.72 -1.89
N ALA A 93 7.28 -3.59 -2.59
CA ALA A 93 7.48 -2.28 -1.96
C ALA A 93 6.27 -1.86 -1.12
N GLN A 94 5.06 -2.09 -1.65
CA GLN A 94 3.81 -1.84 -0.92
C GLN A 94 3.74 -2.65 0.38
N ILE A 95 4.14 -3.92 0.34
CA ILE A 95 4.20 -4.79 1.53
C ILE A 95 5.21 -4.25 2.55
N LEU A 96 6.40 -3.84 2.12
CA LEU A 96 7.42 -3.30 3.01
C LEU A 96 6.98 -2.01 3.69
N VAL A 97 6.34 -1.09 2.96
CA VAL A 97 5.80 0.15 3.51
C VAL A 97 4.63 -0.14 4.47
N GLU A 98 3.67 -0.98 4.06
CA GLU A 98 2.50 -1.35 4.88
C GLU A 98 2.85 -2.17 6.12
N SER A 99 3.96 -2.89 6.12
CA SER A 99 4.47 -3.57 7.31
C SER A 99 5.12 -2.59 8.30
N GLY A 100 5.41 -1.35 7.88
CA GLY A 100 6.16 -0.38 8.66
C GLY A 100 7.64 -0.75 8.86
N LEU A 101 8.17 -1.68 8.05
CA LEU A 101 9.59 -2.03 8.07
C LEU A 101 10.44 -0.89 7.48
N ILE A 102 9.87 -0.11 6.60
CA ILE A 102 10.45 1.02 5.92
C ILE A 102 9.51 2.24 6.04
N PRO A 103 10.02 3.51 6.15
CA PRO A 103 11.43 3.92 6.06
C PRO A 103 12.24 3.77 7.35
N LEU A 104 11.66 3.91 8.54
CA LEU A 104 12.41 3.97 9.80
C LEU A 104 12.24 2.73 10.70
N GLY A 105 11.42 1.77 10.30
CA GLY A 105 11.22 0.52 11.01
C GLY A 105 10.32 0.58 12.25
N ASN A 106 9.68 1.71 12.53
CA ASN A 106 8.89 1.97 13.75
C ASN A 106 7.38 2.17 13.47
N GLY A 107 6.82 1.47 12.50
CA GLY A 107 5.41 1.51 12.14
C GLY A 107 5.11 2.26 10.84
N LEU A 108 3.84 2.53 10.59
CA LEU A 108 3.42 3.23 9.38
C LEU A 108 3.80 4.70 9.44
N GLN A 109 4.64 5.12 8.52
CA GLN A 109 5.11 6.51 8.39
C GLN A 109 4.89 7.07 7.00
N MET A 110 4.65 6.20 6.03
CA MET A 110 4.35 6.51 4.64
C MET A 110 3.27 5.60 4.09
N SER A 111 2.81 5.93 2.90
CA SER A 111 1.95 5.06 2.09
C SER A 111 2.42 5.06 0.64
N LEU A 112 2.17 3.95 -0.04
CA LEU A 112 2.09 3.87 -1.48
C LEU A 112 0.61 3.99 -1.85
N ALA A 113 0.17 5.23 -2.05
CA ALA A 113 -1.23 5.57 -2.28
C ALA A 113 -1.63 5.38 -3.74
N ARG A 114 -2.93 5.51 -4.01
CA ARG A 114 -3.46 5.51 -5.38
C ARG A 114 -2.76 6.57 -6.22
N ASN A 115 -2.45 6.19 -7.47
CA ASN A 115 -1.82 7.09 -8.42
C ASN A 115 -2.74 8.29 -8.70
N ALA A 116 -2.22 9.47 -8.50
CA ALA A 116 -2.91 10.72 -8.74
C ALA A 116 -1.90 11.84 -8.97
N VAL A 117 -2.20 12.71 -9.92
CA VAL A 117 -1.39 13.89 -10.25
C VAL A 117 -2.16 15.17 -9.98
N GLU A 118 -1.47 16.20 -9.58
CA GLU A 118 -2.04 17.53 -9.40
C GLU A 118 -1.99 18.28 -10.73
N THR A 119 -3.14 18.81 -11.14
CA THR A 119 -3.33 19.60 -12.37
C THR A 119 -3.87 20.98 -12.02
N SER A 120 -4.04 21.86 -13.01
CA SER A 120 -4.72 23.16 -12.83
C SER A 120 -6.14 23.03 -12.25
N ASP A 121 -6.80 21.90 -12.52
CA ASP A 121 -8.17 21.61 -12.12
C ASP A 121 -8.24 20.79 -10.81
N GLY A 122 -7.09 20.64 -10.11
CA GLY A 122 -6.95 19.89 -8.87
C GLY A 122 -6.40 18.47 -9.10
N TRP A 123 -6.53 17.63 -8.08
CA TRP A 123 -6.04 16.28 -8.11
C TRP A 123 -6.89 15.37 -9.01
N GLN A 124 -6.22 14.69 -9.95
CA GLN A 124 -6.85 13.73 -10.85
C GLN A 124 -6.23 12.34 -10.67
N ALA A 125 -7.09 11.31 -10.67
CA ALA A 125 -6.63 9.92 -10.64
C ALA A 125 -5.92 9.57 -11.95
N SER A 126 -4.67 9.06 -11.84
CA SER A 126 -3.96 8.51 -13.00
C SER A 126 -4.39 7.07 -13.31
N GLY A 127 -5.13 6.42 -12.39
CA GLY A 127 -5.56 5.04 -12.56
C GLY A 127 -4.42 4.03 -12.48
N PHE A 128 -4.59 2.90 -13.16
CA PHE A 128 -3.55 1.89 -13.30
C PHE A 128 -2.58 2.32 -14.40
N LEU A 129 -1.30 2.51 -14.02
CA LEU A 129 -0.23 2.84 -14.94
C LEU A 129 0.46 1.56 -15.41
N SER A 130 0.69 1.45 -16.72
CA SER A 130 1.45 0.36 -17.35
C SER A 130 2.33 0.96 -18.45
N GLU A 131 3.47 1.49 -18.04
CA GLU A 131 4.35 2.27 -18.92
C GLU A 131 5.82 2.14 -18.48
N TRP A 132 6.71 2.76 -19.24
CA TRP A 132 8.13 2.79 -18.97
C TRP A 132 8.53 4.14 -18.39
N VAL A 133 9.37 4.11 -17.36
CA VAL A 133 9.87 5.30 -16.67
C VAL A 133 11.38 5.23 -16.52
N TRP A 134 12.01 6.37 -16.40
CA TRP A 134 13.41 6.48 -16.06
C TRP A 134 13.58 6.69 -14.56
N ILE A 135 14.59 6.04 -13.98
CA ILE A 135 15.01 6.27 -12.59
C ILE A 135 16.53 6.45 -12.51
N THR A 136 16.95 7.19 -11.49
CA THR A 136 18.36 7.34 -11.13
C THR A 136 18.56 7.12 -9.62
N PRO A 137 19.74 6.63 -9.16
CA PRO A 137 20.08 6.68 -7.74
C PRO A 137 20.11 8.11 -7.21
N SER A 138 19.41 8.33 -6.09
CA SER A 138 19.34 9.64 -5.44
C SER A 138 20.09 9.70 -4.12
N CYS A 139 20.63 8.56 -3.68
CA CYS A 139 21.51 8.45 -2.53
C CYS A 139 22.97 8.21 -2.96
N GLN A 140 23.92 8.38 -2.03
CA GLN A 140 25.31 8.06 -2.28
C GLN A 140 25.50 6.60 -2.70
N PRO A 141 26.47 6.28 -3.57
CA PRO A 141 26.81 4.90 -3.87
C PRO A 141 27.09 4.11 -2.58
N GLU A 142 26.70 2.85 -2.55
CA GLU A 142 26.82 1.97 -1.38
C GLU A 142 26.01 2.43 -0.13
N ARG A 143 25.17 3.48 -0.23
CA ARG A 143 24.28 3.89 0.87
C ARG A 143 23.25 2.82 1.18
N CYS A 144 22.74 2.15 0.16
CA CYS A 144 21.83 1.04 0.32
C CYS A 144 22.19 -0.14 -0.61
N VAL A 145 21.59 -1.26 -0.30
CA VAL A 145 21.89 -2.55 -0.94
C VAL A 145 21.75 -2.57 -2.46
N THR A 146 21.02 -1.63 -3.05
CA THR A 146 20.69 -1.61 -4.48
C THR A 146 21.26 -0.40 -5.23
N SER A 147 22.01 0.50 -4.57
CA SER A 147 22.39 1.81 -5.14
C SER A 147 23.82 1.90 -5.66
N ASP A 148 24.61 0.82 -5.67
CA ASP A 148 26.02 0.82 -6.14
C ASP A 148 26.10 0.79 -7.68
N TRP A 149 25.51 1.83 -8.32
CA TRP A 149 25.60 2.09 -9.75
C TRP A 149 25.31 3.58 -10.05
N LYS A 150 25.50 4.02 -11.29
CA LYS A 150 25.34 5.42 -11.73
C LYS A 150 24.59 5.50 -13.06
N GLY A 151 24.06 6.67 -13.36
CA GLY A 151 23.29 6.94 -14.55
C GLY A 151 21.81 6.58 -14.37
N VAL A 152 21.12 6.29 -15.44
CA VAL A 152 19.68 6.03 -15.46
C VAL A 152 19.37 4.59 -15.82
N MET A 153 18.22 4.11 -15.37
CA MET A 153 17.60 2.86 -15.83
C MET A 153 16.23 3.13 -16.42
N HIS A 154 15.92 2.55 -17.56
CA HIS A 154 14.59 2.57 -18.16
C HIS A 154 13.85 1.29 -17.77
N LEU A 155 12.84 1.44 -16.92
CA LEU A 155 12.17 0.34 -16.24
C LEU A 155 10.65 0.42 -16.42
N PRO A 156 9.94 -0.73 -16.53
CA PRO A 156 8.50 -0.73 -16.54
C PRO A 156 7.92 -0.51 -15.14
N ILE A 157 6.77 0.16 -15.09
CA ILE A 157 5.85 0.22 -13.95
C ILE A 157 4.52 -0.43 -14.32
N ALA A 158 3.85 -1.07 -13.36
CA ALA A 158 2.55 -1.70 -13.55
C ALA A 158 1.78 -1.71 -12.21
N HIS A 159 1.12 -0.60 -11.85
CA HIS A 159 0.46 -0.46 -10.56
C HIS A 159 -0.64 0.61 -10.54
N GLY A 160 -1.65 0.41 -9.69
CA GLY A 160 -2.68 1.42 -9.37
C GLY A 160 -2.37 2.23 -8.12
N GLU A 161 -1.53 1.69 -7.23
CA GLU A 161 -1.09 2.30 -5.97
C GLU A 161 0.43 2.31 -5.92
N GLY A 162 1.07 3.39 -6.36
CA GLY A 162 2.54 3.51 -6.40
C GLY A 162 3.04 4.88 -5.97
N ARG A 163 2.14 5.75 -5.54
CA ARG A 163 2.44 7.12 -5.15
C ARG A 163 2.99 7.19 -3.74
N PHE A 164 4.30 7.36 -3.58
CA PHE A 164 4.90 7.65 -2.27
C PHE A 164 4.32 8.93 -1.70
N THR A 165 3.72 8.85 -0.52
CA THR A 165 3.12 9.98 0.18
C THR A 165 3.21 9.82 1.69
N THR A 166 3.24 10.96 2.40
CA THR A 166 3.15 11.02 3.85
C THR A 166 2.46 12.33 4.28
N LYS A 167 1.79 12.30 5.44
CA LYS A 167 1.29 13.51 6.11
C LYS A 167 2.34 14.15 7.01
N ASP A 168 3.38 13.41 7.35
CA ASP A 168 4.49 13.88 8.16
C ASP A 168 5.46 14.67 7.26
N LYS A 169 5.42 15.99 7.41
CA LYS A 169 6.29 16.90 6.62
C LYS A 169 7.75 16.76 7.01
N ASP A 170 8.03 16.46 8.28
CA ASP A 170 9.39 16.36 8.80
C ASP A 170 10.07 15.07 8.34
N LEU A 171 9.29 14.04 8.06
CA LEU A 171 9.82 12.75 7.60
C LEU A 171 10.64 12.87 6.31
N ILE A 172 10.18 13.63 5.34
CA ILE A 172 10.90 13.76 4.05
C ILE A 172 12.27 14.44 4.27
N ASP A 173 12.32 15.44 5.12
CA ASP A 173 13.58 16.12 5.44
C ASP A 173 14.51 15.19 6.24
N GLU A 174 13.96 14.36 7.11
CA GLU A 174 14.71 13.29 7.80
C GLU A 174 15.27 12.28 6.79
N LEU A 175 14.48 11.79 5.86
CA LEU A 175 14.92 10.84 4.83
C LEU A 175 16.01 11.44 3.93
N ARG A 176 15.90 12.71 3.56
CA ARG A 176 16.95 13.43 2.81
C ARG A 176 18.22 13.57 3.62
N LYS A 177 18.12 14.01 4.88
CA LYS A 177 19.25 14.17 5.78
C LYS A 177 19.99 12.84 6.02
N ASN A 178 19.25 11.75 6.09
CA ASN A 178 19.77 10.41 6.31
C ASN A 178 20.15 9.69 5.00
N ASP A 179 20.01 10.35 3.86
CA ASP A 179 20.30 9.82 2.53
C ASP A 179 19.51 8.53 2.22
N GLN A 180 18.21 8.51 2.60
CA GLN A 180 17.33 7.33 2.49
C GLN A 180 16.42 7.35 1.24
N ILE A 181 16.39 8.42 0.46
CA ILE A 181 15.75 8.42 -0.85
C ILE A 181 16.69 7.71 -1.82
N ALA A 182 16.42 6.41 -2.03
CA ALA A 182 17.30 5.54 -2.79
C ALA A 182 17.26 5.83 -4.28
N PHE A 183 16.06 6.08 -4.82
CA PHE A 183 15.84 6.31 -6.25
C PHE A 183 14.79 7.39 -6.48
N SER A 184 14.98 8.19 -7.52
CA SER A 184 14.01 9.15 -8.01
C SER A 184 13.64 8.89 -9.46
N TYR A 185 12.42 9.26 -9.83
CA TYR A 185 11.99 9.36 -11.22
C TYR A 185 12.74 10.52 -11.89
N CYS A 186 13.19 10.29 -13.11
CA CYS A 186 13.92 11.29 -13.90
C CYS A 186 13.57 11.16 -15.39
N ASP A 187 14.08 12.06 -16.22
CA ASP A 187 14.09 11.89 -17.67
C ASP A 187 15.34 11.12 -18.15
N ALA A 188 15.47 10.94 -19.45
CA ALA A 188 16.61 10.23 -20.05
C ALA A 188 17.96 10.94 -19.84
N GLU A 189 17.93 12.24 -19.57
CA GLU A 189 19.07 13.10 -19.28
C GLU A 189 19.40 13.16 -17.76
N GLU A 190 18.81 12.26 -16.97
CA GLU A 190 19.01 12.16 -15.51
C GLU A 190 18.44 13.33 -14.70
N LYS A 191 17.56 14.14 -15.30
CA LYS A 191 16.93 15.27 -14.62
C LYS A 191 15.71 14.81 -13.82
N ILE A 192 15.80 14.89 -12.50
CA ILE A 192 14.69 14.58 -11.57
C ILE A 192 13.61 15.65 -11.69
N SER A 193 12.36 15.23 -11.87
CA SER A 193 11.22 16.14 -12.01
C SER A 193 9.94 15.53 -11.45
N MET A 194 9.09 16.36 -10.83
CA MET A 194 7.73 15.99 -10.43
C MET A 194 6.70 16.21 -11.55
N ASP A 195 7.13 16.63 -12.74
CA ASP A 195 6.25 16.73 -13.89
C ASP A 195 5.55 15.38 -14.15
N PRO A 196 4.23 15.34 -14.38
CA PRO A 196 3.48 14.10 -14.65
C PRO A 196 4.04 13.25 -15.80
N VAL A 197 4.76 13.84 -16.76
CA VAL A 197 5.44 13.09 -17.82
C VAL A 197 6.62 12.28 -17.27
N VAL A 198 7.26 12.75 -16.20
CA VAL A 198 8.43 12.11 -15.57
C VAL A 198 8.02 11.28 -14.36
N THR A 199 7.09 11.78 -13.55
CA THR A 199 6.58 11.13 -12.33
C THR A 199 5.07 10.87 -12.47
N PRO A 200 4.66 9.91 -13.32
CA PRO A 200 3.26 9.76 -13.72
C PRO A 200 2.31 9.29 -12.62
N ASN A 201 2.85 8.71 -11.56
CA ASN A 201 2.07 8.29 -10.39
C ASN A 201 1.85 9.39 -9.34
N GLY A 202 2.50 10.58 -9.51
CA GLY A 202 2.41 11.71 -8.61
C GLY A 202 3.13 11.52 -7.27
N SER A 203 4.15 10.68 -7.22
CA SER A 203 4.99 10.49 -6.02
C SER A 203 5.60 11.81 -5.55
N MET A 204 5.54 12.06 -4.25
CA MET A 204 6.17 13.22 -3.62
C MET A 204 7.66 13.27 -3.96
N PHE A 205 8.15 14.46 -4.36
CA PHE A 205 9.56 14.70 -4.67
C PHE A 205 10.16 13.72 -5.70
N ALA A 206 9.35 13.24 -6.61
CA ALA A 206 9.72 12.25 -7.62
C ALA A 206 10.31 10.95 -7.02
N ILE A 207 9.96 10.58 -5.80
CA ILE A 207 10.47 9.37 -5.14
C ILE A 207 9.99 8.13 -5.90
N ALA A 208 10.93 7.33 -6.41
CA ALA A 208 10.69 6.04 -7.03
C ALA A 208 10.97 4.88 -6.06
N GLY A 209 11.87 5.10 -5.10
CA GLY A 209 12.22 4.10 -4.08
C GLY A 209 12.96 4.69 -2.88
N ILE A 210 12.83 4.03 -1.74
CA ILE A 210 13.44 4.42 -0.47
C ILE A 210 14.15 3.23 0.19
N CYS A 211 15.12 3.52 1.05
CA CYS A 211 15.76 2.52 1.89
C CYS A 211 15.52 2.79 3.38
N ASN A 212 15.72 1.77 4.22
CA ASN A 212 15.74 1.94 5.67
C ASN A 212 17.02 2.62 6.16
N SER A 213 17.06 2.96 7.46
CA SER A 213 18.21 3.63 8.08
C SER A 213 19.53 2.86 7.94
N GLN A 214 19.49 1.51 7.93
CA GLN A 214 20.67 0.65 7.76
C GLN A 214 21.05 0.43 6.29
N GLY A 215 20.19 0.76 5.33
CA GLY A 215 20.41 0.57 3.89
C GLY A 215 20.23 -0.86 3.38
N ASN A 216 19.90 -1.82 4.24
CA ASN A 216 19.73 -3.23 3.87
C ASN A 216 18.30 -3.60 3.48
N VAL A 217 17.34 -2.71 3.67
CA VAL A 217 15.95 -2.87 3.21
C VAL A 217 15.64 -1.78 2.18
N VAL A 218 15.11 -2.17 1.02
CA VAL A 218 14.78 -1.24 -0.08
C VAL A 218 13.40 -1.55 -0.64
N ALA A 219 12.59 -0.52 -0.78
CA ALA A 219 11.31 -0.53 -1.48
C ALA A 219 11.43 0.28 -2.77
N LEU A 220 11.13 -0.31 -3.91
CA LEU A 220 11.20 0.31 -5.24
C LEU A 220 9.91 0.03 -6.02
N MET A 221 9.29 1.06 -6.63
CA MET A 221 8.06 0.86 -7.41
C MET A 221 8.29 0.31 -8.82
N PRO A 222 9.26 0.79 -9.62
CA PRO A 222 9.62 0.16 -10.90
C PRO A 222 10.15 -1.26 -10.77
N HIS A 223 10.17 -1.99 -11.91
CA HIS A 223 10.52 -3.40 -12.00
C HIS A 223 11.88 -3.64 -12.68
N PRO A 224 13.02 -3.57 -11.98
CA PRO A 224 14.31 -3.90 -12.58
C PRO A 224 14.41 -5.38 -13.02
N GLU A 225 13.68 -6.29 -12.39
CA GLU A 225 13.61 -7.70 -12.78
C GLU A 225 12.94 -7.95 -14.13
N ARG A 226 12.22 -6.95 -14.67
CA ARG A 226 11.50 -7.02 -15.95
C ARG A 226 12.18 -6.24 -17.07
N SER A 227 13.40 -5.76 -16.85
CA SER A 227 14.20 -5.03 -17.84
C SER A 227 15.61 -5.59 -17.92
N LEU A 228 16.18 -5.62 -19.12
CA LEU A 228 17.60 -5.95 -19.31
C LEU A 228 18.52 -4.88 -18.68
N GLU A 229 18.05 -3.65 -18.55
CA GLU A 229 18.80 -2.57 -17.91
C GLU A 229 18.81 -2.66 -16.38
N GLY A 230 17.94 -3.47 -15.77
CA GLY A 230 17.86 -3.64 -14.33
C GLY A 230 19.00 -4.45 -13.68
N GLY A 231 19.90 -5.02 -14.48
CA GLY A 231 21.01 -5.83 -13.98
C GLY A 231 21.87 -5.18 -12.88
N PRO A 232 22.29 -3.91 -13.00
CA PRO A 232 23.08 -3.21 -11.98
C PRO A 232 22.44 -3.18 -10.59
N TYR A 233 21.11 -3.11 -10.50
CA TYR A 233 20.36 -3.18 -9.23
C TYR A 233 20.67 -4.49 -8.48
N PHE A 234 20.59 -5.65 -9.14
CA PHE A 234 20.86 -6.96 -8.53
C PHE A 234 22.34 -7.23 -8.32
N VAL A 235 23.21 -6.70 -9.18
CA VAL A 235 24.67 -6.78 -8.98
C VAL A 235 25.08 -5.99 -7.73
N SER A 236 24.44 -4.85 -7.45
CA SER A 236 24.62 -4.10 -6.21
C SER A 236 24.26 -4.95 -4.98
N VAL A 237 23.11 -5.66 -5.01
CA VAL A 237 22.71 -6.59 -3.94
C VAL A 237 23.80 -7.62 -3.65
N LYS A 238 24.33 -8.26 -4.70
CA LYS A 238 25.40 -9.24 -4.55
C LYS A 238 26.64 -8.64 -3.90
N ARG A 239 27.12 -7.50 -4.40
CA ARG A 239 28.30 -6.79 -3.85
C ARG A 239 28.12 -6.45 -2.39
N TRP A 240 26.94 -5.94 -2.02
CA TRP A 240 26.61 -5.60 -0.64
C TRP A 240 26.76 -6.82 0.29
N ILE A 241 26.17 -7.96 -0.06
CA ILE A 241 26.24 -9.19 0.73
C ILE A 241 27.69 -9.69 0.83
N GLU A 242 28.43 -9.71 -0.29
CA GLU A 242 29.81 -10.16 -0.31
C GLU A 242 30.74 -9.26 0.52
N ASN A 243 30.52 -7.94 0.51
CA ASN A 243 31.28 -6.99 1.32
C ASN A 243 30.93 -7.14 2.81
N LYS A 244 29.65 -7.30 3.14
CA LYS A 244 29.21 -7.49 4.52
C LYS A 244 29.75 -8.78 5.14
N ARG A 245 29.76 -9.89 4.42
CA ARG A 245 30.39 -11.15 4.84
C ARG A 245 31.88 -10.99 5.20
N LYS A 246 32.57 -9.97 4.64
CA LYS A 246 33.94 -9.62 5.00
C LYS A 246 34.03 -8.85 6.32
N VAL A 247 32.98 -8.09 6.69
CA VAL A 247 32.97 -7.15 7.83
C VAL A 247 32.34 -7.75 9.10
N GLU A 248 31.48 -8.77 9.02
CA GLU A 248 30.70 -9.36 10.14
C GLU A 248 31.52 -10.06 11.22
N ARG A 249 32.69 -9.53 11.56
CA ARG A 249 33.42 -9.90 12.82
C ARG A 249 33.11 -8.97 14.00
N GLY A 250 32.14 -8.05 13.91
CA GLY A 250 31.87 -7.06 14.96
C GLY A 250 30.45 -6.51 15.04
N LYS A 251 29.65 -7.08 15.84
CA LYS A 251 28.38 -6.76 16.54
C LYS A 251 27.76 -5.35 16.53
N ARG A 252 26.38 -5.24 16.47
CA ARG A 252 25.56 -4.72 17.61
C ARG A 252 24.02 -4.74 17.36
N LYS A 253 23.25 -4.84 18.49
CA LYS A 253 21.77 -4.89 18.62
C LYS A 253 21.11 -3.51 18.64
N VAL A 254 19.86 -3.39 18.19
CA VAL A 254 18.98 -2.22 18.35
C VAL A 254 17.61 -2.65 18.91
N ARG A 255 16.96 -1.76 19.61
CA ARG A 255 15.77 -1.90 20.47
C ARG A 255 14.47 -1.64 19.74
N THR A 256 13.38 -2.24 20.24
CA THR A 256 11.97 -2.02 19.86
C THR A 256 11.27 -1.09 20.83
N ASP A 257 10.31 -0.29 20.34
CA ASP A 257 9.28 0.46 21.08
C ASP A 257 8.11 0.78 20.14
N GLU A 258 6.91 1.11 20.51
CA GLU A 258 6.02 1.18 21.65
C GLU A 258 4.56 1.27 21.12
N ARG A 259 3.56 1.06 21.97
CA ARG A 259 2.12 1.09 21.64
C ARG A 259 1.56 2.50 21.79
N SER A 260 0.84 3.02 20.80
CA SER A 260 0.00 4.21 20.95
C SER A 260 -1.47 3.89 20.64
N THR A 261 -2.39 4.58 21.30
CA THR A 261 -3.83 4.56 21.04
C THR A 261 -4.20 5.73 20.14
N GLY A 262 -4.86 5.44 19.01
CA GLY A 262 -5.34 6.47 18.09
C GLY A 262 -6.66 7.07 18.56
N HIS A 263 -6.79 8.40 18.52
CA HIS A 263 -8.07 9.08 18.65
C HIS A 263 -8.65 9.35 17.27
N LEU A 264 -9.87 8.84 17.01
CA LEU A 264 -10.63 9.15 15.81
C LEU A 264 -11.50 10.39 16.03
N GLN A 265 -11.55 11.26 15.03
CA GLN A 265 -12.48 12.37 15.04
C GLN A 265 -13.90 11.86 14.77
N SER A 266 -14.85 12.35 15.56
CA SER A 266 -16.27 12.11 15.35
C SER A 266 -16.78 13.01 14.24
N ARG A 267 -17.57 12.43 13.34
CA ARG A 267 -18.10 13.15 12.20
C ARG A 267 -19.60 13.38 12.34
N THR A 268 -20.06 14.57 11.99
CA THR A 268 -21.48 14.86 11.80
C THR A 268 -21.98 14.27 10.47
N SER A 269 -23.21 13.73 10.48
CA SER A 269 -23.86 13.21 9.27
C SER A 269 -24.04 14.30 8.21
N ARG A 270 -23.88 13.92 6.94
CA ARG A 270 -24.15 14.79 5.78
C ARG A 270 -25.64 14.85 5.47
N PRO A 271 -26.13 15.90 4.77
CA PRO A 271 -27.53 15.99 4.37
C PRO A 271 -28.02 14.82 3.52
N LEU A 272 -27.15 14.28 2.67
CA LEU A 272 -27.40 13.13 1.83
C LEU A 272 -26.19 12.19 1.88
N GLU A 273 -26.42 10.94 2.25
CA GLU A 273 -25.42 9.88 2.27
C GLU A 273 -25.96 8.63 1.60
N ILE A 274 -25.16 8.00 0.76
CA ILE A 274 -25.50 6.81 0.01
C ILE A 274 -24.54 5.69 0.42
N PHE A 275 -25.10 4.55 0.83
CA PHE A 275 -24.38 3.35 1.20
C PHE A 275 -24.74 2.25 0.20
N ILE A 276 -23.75 1.72 -0.51
CA ILE A 276 -23.94 0.69 -1.52
C ILE A 276 -23.32 -0.63 -1.04
N ASP A 277 -24.12 -1.68 -1.07
CA ASP A 277 -23.75 -3.04 -0.71
C ASP A 277 -23.83 -3.95 -1.92
N THR A 278 -22.92 -4.90 -2.04
CA THR A 278 -23.05 -5.97 -3.02
C THR A 278 -24.01 -7.06 -2.53
N ILE A 279 -24.88 -7.54 -3.41
CA ILE A 279 -25.82 -8.66 -3.13
C ILE A 279 -25.16 -10.03 -3.23
N ILE A 280 -23.96 -10.09 -3.77
CA ILE A 280 -23.13 -11.29 -3.82
C ILE A 280 -22.13 -11.32 -2.66
N THR A 281 -21.40 -12.41 -2.50
CA THR A 281 -20.35 -12.50 -1.49
C THR A 281 -19.30 -11.43 -1.70
N ASN A 282 -19.10 -10.57 -0.71
CA ASN A 282 -18.05 -9.57 -0.72
C ASN A 282 -16.73 -10.20 -0.24
N ASN A 283 -15.89 -10.60 -1.19
CA ASN A 283 -14.61 -11.21 -0.88
C ASN A 283 -13.61 -10.21 -0.28
N GLU A 284 -13.71 -8.92 -0.62
CA GLU A 284 -12.89 -7.86 0.00
C GLU A 284 -13.22 -7.73 1.48
N GLU A 285 -14.50 -7.59 1.84
CA GLU A 285 -14.99 -7.53 3.21
C GLU A 285 -14.44 -8.70 4.06
N ARG A 286 -14.57 -9.95 3.55
CA ARG A 286 -14.06 -11.14 4.23
C ARG A 286 -12.56 -11.14 4.42
N THR A 287 -11.80 -10.62 3.45
CA THR A 287 -10.35 -10.58 3.51
C THR A 287 -9.88 -9.52 4.51
N VAL A 288 -10.50 -8.34 4.49
CA VAL A 288 -10.23 -7.26 5.46
C VAL A 288 -10.63 -7.71 6.88
N GLU A 289 -11.79 -8.38 7.03
CA GLU A 289 -12.20 -8.97 8.31
C GLU A 289 -11.16 -9.96 8.85
N LYS A 290 -10.68 -10.87 8.00
CA LYS A 290 -9.66 -11.86 8.38
C LYS A 290 -8.36 -11.17 8.83
N ALA A 291 -7.95 -10.10 8.15
CA ALA A 291 -6.79 -9.31 8.55
C ALA A 291 -7.00 -8.60 9.91
N ALA A 292 -8.21 -8.06 10.14
CA ALA A 292 -8.56 -7.40 11.39
C ALA A 292 -8.64 -8.40 12.57
N ARG A 293 -9.12 -9.63 12.33
CA ARG A 293 -9.21 -10.70 13.35
C ARG A 293 -7.85 -11.09 13.94
N LYS A 294 -6.75 -10.80 13.26
CA LYS A 294 -5.41 -11.01 13.82
C LYS A 294 -5.19 -10.18 15.10
N TYR A 295 -5.80 -9.01 15.18
CA TYR A 295 -5.64 -8.06 16.30
C TYR A 295 -6.90 -7.94 17.16
N ALA A 296 -8.08 -8.20 16.57
CA ALA A 296 -9.38 -8.17 17.23
C ALA A 296 -10.14 -9.50 16.97
N PRO A 297 -9.75 -10.61 17.63
CA PRO A 297 -10.44 -11.89 17.48
C PRO A 297 -11.93 -11.76 17.79
N GLY A 298 -12.79 -12.25 16.89
CA GLY A 298 -14.25 -12.15 17.02
C GLY A 298 -14.88 -10.95 16.31
N ILE A 299 -14.09 -10.03 15.77
CA ILE A 299 -14.64 -8.93 14.96
C ILE A 299 -15.43 -9.48 13.78
N ILE A 300 -16.59 -8.91 13.55
CA ILE A 300 -17.44 -9.14 12.38
C ILE A 300 -17.51 -7.82 11.63
N LEU A 301 -17.21 -7.86 10.34
CA LEU A 301 -17.12 -6.68 9.49
C LEU A 301 -18.25 -6.68 8.46
N LYS A 302 -18.86 -5.51 8.26
CA LYS A 302 -19.67 -5.18 7.09
C LYS A 302 -19.04 -4.00 6.38
N GLN A 303 -18.86 -4.12 5.06
CA GLN A 303 -18.26 -3.09 4.22
C GLN A 303 -19.31 -2.51 3.28
N TRP A 304 -19.33 -1.16 3.18
CA TRP A 304 -20.20 -0.40 2.30
C TRP A 304 -19.36 0.55 1.46
N LYS A 305 -19.65 0.66 0.16
CA LYS A 305 -19.20 1.78 -0.65
C LYS A 305 -19.99 3.02 -0.21
N TYR A 306 -19.32 4.13 0.04
CA TYR A 306 -19.91 5.35 0.56
C TYR A 306 -19.80 6.50 -0.42
N LEU A 307 -20.89 7.27 -0.58
CA LEU A 307 -20.92 8.50 -1.38
C LEU A 307 -21.77 9.55 -0.66
N SER A 308 -21.34 10.81 -0.79
CA SER A 308 -22.14 11.99 -0.40
C SER A 308 -22.03 13.03 -1.53
N PRO A 309 -22.86 12.91 -2.59
CA PRO A 309 -22.85 13.85 -3.72
C PRO A 309 -23.47 15.19 -3.32
N THR A 310 -22.97 16.27 -3.91
CA THR A 310 -23.51 17.63 -3.76
C THR A 310 -24.16 18.15 -5.05
N LYS A 311 -23.96 17.42 -6.18
CA LYS A 311 -24.50 17.76 -7.50
C LYS A 311 -25.25 16.56 -8.09
N GLY A 312 -26.25 16.84 -8.90
CA GLY A 312 -27.08 15.85 -9.56
C GLY A 312 -28.25 15.37 -8.69
N SER A 313 -29.28 14.88 -9.32
CA SER A 313 -30.36 14.19 -8.65
C SER A 313 -29.92 12.78 -8.24
N LEU A 314 -30.62 12.19 -7.27
CA LEU A 314 -30.31 10.82 -6.84
C LEU A 314 -30.46 9.80 -8.00
N ASP A 315 -31.43 10.00 -8.87
CA ASP A 315 -31.63 9.16 -10.07
C ASP A 315 -30.45 9.27 -11.04
N GLU A 316 -29.94 10.48 -11.28
CA GLU A 316 -28.75 10.69 -12.12
C GLU A 316 -27.51 10.01 -11.54
N VAL A 317 -27.26 10.17 -10.24
CA VAL A 317 -26.09 9.56 -9.57
C VAL A 317 -26.18 8.03 -9.59
N LEU A 318 -27.36 7.47 -9.30
CA LEU A 318 -27.56 6.02 -9.25
C LEU A 318 -27.86 5.37 -10.61
N ALA A 319 -27.99 6.17 -11.67
CA ALA A 319 -28.03 5.68 -13.06
C ALA A 319 -26.62 5.42 -13.64
N ASP A 320 -25.59 5.99 -13.07
CA ASP A 320 -24.21 5.74 -13.47
C ASP A 320 -23.75 4.36 -12.99
N LEU A 321 -23.56 3.43 -13.97
CA LEU A 321 -23.14 2.06 -13.69
C LEU A 321 -21.73 1.92 -13.10
N SER A 322 -20.91 2.95 -13.20
CA SER A 322 -19.61 3.00 -12.52
C SER A 322 -19.76 3.24 -11.01
N ILE A 323 -20.83 3.88 -10.61
CA ILE A 323 -21.20 4.18 -9.23
C ILE A 323 -22.03 3.04 -8.64
N PHE A 324 -23.11 2.67 -9.30
CA PHE A 324 -24.09 1.70 -8.80
C PHE A 324 -24.61 0.78 -9.90
N ASN A 325 -24.50 -0.54 -9.68
CA ASN A 325 -25.03 -1.54 -10.58
C ASN A 325 -26.21 -2.30 -9.93
N PRO A 326 -27.47 -1.99 -10.26
CA PRO A 326 -28.65 -2.59 -9.61
C PRO A 326 -28.78 -4.10 -9.77
N ASN A 327 -28.06 -4.73 -10.71
CA ASN A 327 -28.03 -6.17 -10.85
C ASN A 327 -27.10 -6.88 -9.84
N LYS A 328 -26.19 -6.16 -9.21
CA LYS A 328 -25.18 -6.69 -8.30
C LYS A 328 -25.16 -6.00 -6.95
N GLU A 329 -25.83 -4.85 -6.82
CA GLU A 329 -25.72 -3.97 -5.67
C GLU A 329 -27.09 -3.50 -5.19
N ARG A 330 -27.16 -3.11 -3.92
CA ARG A 330 -28.29 -2.41 -3.29
C ARG A 330 -27.80 -1.09 -2.75
N ALA A 331 -28.59 -0.03 -2.94
CA ALA A 331 -28.30 1.28 -2.40
C ALA A 331 -29.26 1.66 -1.28
N PHE A 332 -28.69 2.19 -0.21
CA PHE A 332 -29.41 2.76 0.93
C PHE A 332 -29.07 4.24 1.03
N ILE A 333 -30.07 5.06 1.24
CA ILE A 333 -29.97 6.51 1.28
C ILE A 333 -30.30 6.98 2.69
N ARG A 334 -29.38 7.71 3.33
CA ARG A 334 -29.64 8.37 4.61
C ARG A 334 -29.83 9.85 4.37
N ARG A 335 -31.02 10.37 4.76
CA ARG A 335 -31.34 11.80 4.75
C ARG A 335 -31.79 12.24 6.14
N SER A 336 -31.09 13.22 6.71
CA SER A 336 -31.42 13.76 8.03
C SER A 336 -31.75 12.68 9.09
N GLY A 337 -30.93 11.62 9.11
CA GLY A 337 -31.07 10.50 10.05
C GLY A 337 -32.11 9.43 9.65
N THR A 338 -32.89 9.65 8.61
CA THR A 338 -33.86 8.65 8.11
C THR A 338 -33.22 7.82 7.00
N LEU A 339 -33.43 6.50 7.05
CA LEU A 339 -32.91 5.56 6.07
C LEU A 339 -33.99 5.15 5.06
N TYR A 340 -33.61 5.14 3.80
CA TYR A 340 -34.40 4.69 2.67
C TYR A 340 -33.63 3.62 1.89
N HIS A 341 -34.37 2.72 1.24
CA HIS A 341 -33.85 1.80 0.23
C HIS A 341 -34.15 2.37 -1.16
N TRP A 342 -33.20 2.29 -2.09
CA TRP A 342 -33.41 2.68 -3.47
C TRP A 342 -34.10 1.60 -4.27
N ASN A 343 -35.30 1.88 -4.76
CA ASN A 343 -35.99 1.00 -5.70
C ASN A 343 -35.60 1.39 -7.15
N SER A 344 -34.66 0.63 -7.73
CA SER A 344 -34.09 0.92 -9.06
C SER A 344 -35.13 0.81 -10.19
N SER A 345 -36.12 -0.07 -10.04
CA SER A 345 -37.17 -0.26 -11.07
C SER A 345 -38.18 0.90 -11.04
N ALA A 346 -38.50 1.40 -9.87
CA ALA A 346 -39.43 2.50 -9.67
C ALA A 346 -38.73 3.87 -9.64
N LYS A 347 -37.39 3.90 -9.65
CA LYS A 347 -36.54 5.09 -9.55
C LYS A 347 -36.94 6.01 -8.39
N ARG A 348 -37.14 5.44 -7.21
CA ARG A 348 -37.57 6.19 -6.02
C ARG A 348 -37.02 5.62 -4.73
N GLU A 349 -36.97 6.49 -3.71
CA GLU A 349 -36.68 6.11 -2.33
C GLU A 349 -37.91 5.46 -1.69
N GLU A 350 -37.70 4.34 -0.99
CA GLU A 350 -38.69 3.66 -0.17
C GLU A 350 -38.18 3.56 1.27
N LYS A 351 -38.99 3.99 2.26
CA LYS A 351 -38.55 4.02 3.67
C LYS A 351 -38.09 2.62 4.12
N SER A 352 -36.87 2.55 4.64
CA SER A 352 -36.28 1.30 5.12
C SER A 352 -36.55 1.08 6.61
N THR A 353 -36.83 -0.16 6.99
CA THR A 353 -36.86 -0.59 8.39
C THR A 353 -35.53 -1.25 8.82
N GLN A 354 -34.57 -1.38 7.91
CA GLN A 354 -33.27 -1.97 8.20
C GLN A 354 -32.35 -0.99 8.94
N THR A 355 -31.44 -1.51 9.74
CA THR A 355 -30.36 -0.75 10.35
C THR A 355 -29.06 -1.15 9.67
N ILE A 356 -28.43 -0.25 8.93
CA ILE A 356 -27.21 -0.53 8.19
C ILE A 356 -25.92 -0.28 8.99
N LEU A 357 -25.98 0.61 9.98
CA LEU A 357 -24.83 1.00 10.82
C LEU A 357 -24.96 0.37 12.24
N ASN A 358 -25.24 -0.93 12.30
CA ASN A 358 -25.39 -1.62 13.58
C ASN A 358 -24.01 -2.06 14.11
N GLY A 359 -23.32 -1.15 14.80
CA GLY A 359 -21.98 -1.35 15.34
C GLY A 359 -21.15 -0.08 15.29
N ILE A 360 -19.84 -0.24 15.33
CA ILE A 360 -18.89 0.86 15.24
C ILE A 360 -18.65 1.13 13.76
N ALA A 361 -19.21 2.23 13.26
CA ALA A 361 -19.07 2.60 11.86
C ALA A 361 -17.86 3.53 11.66
N LEU A 362 -16.97 3.13 10.77
CA LEU A 362 -15.73 3.83 10.43
C LEU A 362 -15.73 4.16 8.94
N LEU A 363 -15.64 5.43 8.60
CA LEU A 363 -15.53 5.89 7.22
C LEU A 363 -14.08 6.18 6.87
N ARG A 364 -13.53 5.41 5.93
CA ARG A 364 -12.26 5.68 5.28
C ARG A 364 -12.51 6.54 4.04
N ARG A 365 -11.76 7.63 3.91
CA ARG A 365 -11.70 8.45 2.69
C ARG A 365 -10.26 8.62 2.26
N ASP A 366 -9.97 8.34 0.99
CA ASP A 366 -8.63 8.48 0.44
C ASP A 366 -8.23 9.95 0.28
N ILE A 367 -6.95 10.27 0.30
CA ILE A 367 -6.40 11.61 0.13
C ILE A 367 -5.38 11.60 -1.02
N PRO A 368 -5.65 12.31 -2.12
CA PRO A 368 -6.90 13.04 -2.43
C PRO A 368 -8.09 12.11 -2.70
N ASP A 369 -9.32 12.59 -2.47
CA ASP A 369 -10.57 11.88 -2.81
C ASP A 369 -10.88 12.07 -4.30
N THR A 370 -10.18 11.30 -5.15
CA THR A 370 -10.37 11.35 -6.60
C THR A 370 -11.67 10.68 -7.07
N GLY A 371 -12.32 9.87 -6.20
CA GLY A 371 -13.61 9.25 -6.47
C GLY A 371 -14.77 10.25 -6.46
N ALA A 372 -14.61 11.41 -5.83
CA ALA A 372 -15.61 12.49 -5.79
C ALA A 372 -15.66 13.32 -7.08
N SER A 373 -14.73 13.12 -8.01
CA SER A 373 -14.72 13.83 -9.30
C SER A 373 -16.03 13.61 -10.06
N GLY A 374 -16.66 14.70 -10.50
CA GLY A 374 -17.95 14.67 -11.18
C GLY A 374 -19.20 14.68 -10.29
N LEU A 375 -19.09 14.43 -8.98
CA LEU A 375 -20.21 14.43 -8.03
C LEU A 375 -20.53 15.82 -7.44
N GLY A 376 -19.78 16.85 -7.80
CA GLY A 376 -19.91 18.25 -7.36
C GLY A 376 -18.88 18.64 -6.29
N GLU A 377 -18.65 19.94 -6.17
CA GLU A 377 -17.71 20.48 -5.19
C GLU A 377 -18.14 20.14 -3.76
N GLY A 378 -17.21 19.69 -2.94
CA GLY A 378 -17.48 19.24 -1.57
C GLY A 378 -18.16 17.88 -1.45
N SER A 379 -18.32 17.14 -2.57
CA SER A 379 -18.71 15.73 -2.55
C SER A 379 -17.63 14.87 -1.91
N GLU A 380 -18.05 13.71 -1.42
CA GLU A 380 -17.14 12.78 -0.76
C GLU A 380 -17.41 11.34 -1.19
N THR A 381 -16.35 10.57 -1.33
CA THR A 381 -16.42 9.12 -1.52
C THR A 381 -15.58 8.36 -0.51
N GLY A 382 -15.87 7.10 -0.31
CA GLY A 382 -15.10 6.30 0.63
C GLY A 382 -15.62 4.88 0.81
N ILE A 383 -15.08 4.24 1.83
CA ILE A 383 -15.51 2.91 2.28
C ILE A 383 -15.93 3.03 3.74
N CYS A 384 -17.17 2.65 4.03
CA CYS A 384 -17.66 2.57 5.40
C CYS A 384 -17.53 1.13 5.89
N TYR A 385 -16.79 0.95 6.96
CA TYR A 385 -16.64 -0.31 7.69
C TYR A 385 -17.51 -0.28 8.93
N VAL A 386 -18.39 -1.26 9.11
CA VAL A 386 -19.19 -1.43 10.32
C VAL A 386 -18.68 -2.64 11.08
N CYS A 387 -18.07 -2.38 12.23
CA CYS A 387 -17.45 -3.38 13.09
C CYS A 387 -18.41 -3.76 14.22
N SER A 388 -18.59 -5.07 14.45
CA SER A 388 -19.39 -5.63 15.54
C SER A 388 -18.72 -6.88 16.11
N GLY A 389 -19.33 -7.52 17.12
CA GLY A 389 -18.82 -8.77 17.71
C GLY A 389 -17.67 -8.61 18.71
N VAL A 390 -17.18 -7.39 18.91
CA VAL A 390 -16.10 -7.05 19.85
C VAL A 390 -16.38 -5.72 20.56
N GLU A 391 -15.70 -5.50 21.69
CA GLU A 391 -15.77 -4.23 22.40
C GLU A 391 -15.16 -3.08 21.58
N GLU A 392 -15.74 -1.90 21.70
CA GLU A 392 -15.28 -0.69 21.01
C GLU A 392 -13.79 -0.39 21.23
N ARG A 393 -13.29 -0.52 22.45
CA ARG A 393 -11.88 -0.27 22.78
C ARG A 393 -10.92 -1.09 21.91
N LEU A 394 -11.31 -2.32 21.57
CA LEU A 394 -10.48 -3.21 20.75
C LEU A 394 -10.45 -2.76 19.29
N VAL A 395 -11.59 -2.28 18.76
CA VAL A 395 -11.66 -1.69 17.42
C VAL A 395 -10.80 -0.43 17.32
N MET A 396 -10.73 0.35 18.40
CA MET A 396 -9.98 1.61 18.47
C MET A 396 -8.46 1.42 18.69
N GLU A 397 -7.97 0.20 18.85
CA GLU A 397 -6.52 -0.04 18.86
C GLU A 397 -5.87 0.33 17.54
N THR A 398 -4.74 1.04 17.59
CA THR A 398 -4.00 1.52 16.40
C THR A 398 -3.77 0.41 15.36
N ARG A 399 -3.42 -0.80 15.81
CA ARG A 399 -3.17 -1.93 14.91
C ARG A 399 -4.42 -2.39 14.16
N VAL A 400 -5.59 -2.28 14.78
CA VAL A 400 -6.89 -2.60 14.15
C VAL A 400 -7.27 -1.49 13.17
N LEU A 401 -7.16 -0.22 13.58
CA LEU A 401 -7.45 0.93 12.72
C LEU A 401 -6.57 0.96 11.47
N GLN A 402 -5.31 0.57 11.60
CA GLN A 402 -4.36 0.46 10.48
C GLN A 402 -4.70 -0.66 9.47
N VAL A 403 -5.58 -1.60 9.81
CA VAL A 403 -6.15 -2.52 8.81
C VAL A 403 -7.11 -1.78 7.88
N PHE A 404 -7.92 -0.88 8.43
CA PHE A 404 -8.94 -0.16 7.66
C PHE A 404 -8.37 1.04 6.89
N SER A 405 -7.34 1.70 7.41
CA SER A 405 -6.78 2.93 6.82
C SER A 405 -5.28 3.04 7.05
N ASN A 406 -4.54 3.48 6.03
CA ASN A 406 -3.21 4.03 6.22
C ASN A 406 -3.33 5.53 6.47
N PRO A 407 -2.94 6.05 7.65
CA PRO A 407 -3.17 7.45 8.01
C PRO A 407 -2.44 8.45 7.11
N HIS A 408 -1.45 8.00 6.33
CA HIS A 408 -0.67 8.86 5.43
C HIS A 408 -1.30 9.00 4.03
N ALA A 409 -2.31 8.18 3.70
CA ALA A 409 -3.02 8.23 2.42
C ALA A 409 -4.53 8.37 2.55
N SER A 410 -5.07 8.26 3.76
CA SER A 410 -6.52 8.35 3.98
C SER A 410 -6.86 8.93 5.34
N THR A 411 -8.08 9.45 5.49
CA THR A 411 -8.70 9.71 6.80
C THR A 411 -9.49 8.49 7.23
N LEU A 412 -9.62 8.32 8.54
CA LEU A 412 -10.58 7.40 9.13
C LEU A 412 -11.39 8.18 10.17
N GLU A 413 -12.69 8.20 10.00
CA GLU A 413 -13.61 9.00 10.80
C GLU A 413 -14.71 8.09 11.36
N ARG A 414 -15.22 8.40 12.55
CA ARG A 414 -16.37 7.69 13.11
C ARG A 414 -17.67 8.27 12.57
N LEU A 415 -18.54 7.43 12.01
CA LEU A 415 -19.92 7.76 11.64
C LEU A 415 -20.88 7.46 12.80
N HIS A 416 -21.90 8.29 12.96
CA HIS A 416 -22.96 8.13 13.95
C HIS A 416 -24.33 7.98 13.29
#